data_ef708f73bb2ee1c136da51b8ac89430e
#
_entry.id   ef708f73bb2ee1c136da51b8ac89430e
#
_cell.length_a   1.000
_cell.length_b   1.000
_cell.length_c   1.000
_cell.angle_alpha   90.00
_cell.angle_beta   90.00
_cell.angle_gamma   90.00
#
_symmetry.space_group_name_H-M   'P 1'
#
loop_
_entity.id
_entity.type
_entity.pdbx_description
1 polymer ?
#
loop_
_entity_poly.entity_id
_entity_poly.type
_entity_poly.pdbx_seq_one_letter_code
_entity_poly.pdbx_strand_id
1 'polypeptide(L)'
;MENKNIIKAPKTIPSEMLVEYLMGGDAYLEYSYLNDCSVEIQNTVNEGFTKDNFDSCIQRIKNKEVNYYGNTDKWMYEALEKYPVKDKDVCIMGSTYPWYEAMVIEHGAKSCTVIEYSKRESFHEKITYLQPHEITKQKFDMCLSISSYEHDGLGRYGDP
;
A
#
# COMPACT_ATOMS: atom_id res chain seq x y z
N MET A 1 -11.30 -9.76 -25.38
CA MET A 1 -9.96 -9.58 -24.80
C MET A 1 -9.68 -10.81 -23.96
N GLU A 2 -8.71 -11.61 -24.36
CA GLU A 2 -8.39 -12.89 -23.73
C GLU A 2 -7.95 -12.67 -22.30
N ASN A 3 -8.57 -13.40 -21.37
CA ASN A 3 -8.07 -13.56 -20.01
C ASN A 3 -6.63 -14.09 -20.08
N LYS A 4 -5.64 -13.23 -20.00
CA LYS A 4 -4.29 -13.67 -19.72
C LYS A 4 -4.38 -14.41 -18.39
N ASN A 5 -4.11 -15.71 -18.40
CA ASN A 5 -4.04 -16.55 -17.22
C ASN A 5 -3.13 -15.83 -16.21
N ILE A 6 -3.71 -15.23 -15.20
CA ILE A 6 -2.96 -14.71 -14.05
C ILE A 6 -2.37 -15.96 -13.40
N ILE A 7 -1.07 -16.11 -13.51
CA ILE A 7 -0.34 -17.18 -12.83
C ILE A 7 -0.40 -16.84 -11.35
N LYS A 8 -1.24 -17.56 -10.61
CA LYS A 8 -1.28 -17.40 -9.15
C LYS A 8 0.03 -17.89 -8.55
N ALA A 9 0.54 -17.16 -7.56
CA ALA A 9 1.67 -17.61 -6.76
C ALA A 9 1.39 -19.02 -6.19
N PRO A 10 2.40 -19.90 -6.14
CA PRO A 10 2.23 -21.22 -5.54
C PRO A 10 1.88 -21.06 -4.04
N LYS A 11 0.96 -21.88 -3.55
CA LYS A 11 0.55 -21.85 -2.12
C LYS A 11 1.65 -22.32 -1.17
N THR A 12 2.70 -22.92 -1.69
CA THR A 12 3.84 -23.40 -0.91
C THR A 12 5.12 -23.05 -1.65
N ILE A 13 6.18 -22.77 -0.92
CA ILE A 13 7.50 -22.52 -1.51
C ILE A 13 7.97 -23.82 -2.21
N PRO A 14 8.44 -23.73 -3.46
CA PRO A 14 9.05 -24.87 -4.14
C PRO A 14 10.17 -25.50 -3.31
N SER A 15 10.23 -26.82 -3.27
CA SER A 15 11.19 -27.55 -2.42
C SER A 15 12.64 -27.18 -2.67
N GLU A 16 12.98 -26.87 -3.91
CA GLU A 16 14.32 -26.44 -4.36
C GLU A 16 14.72 -25.07 -3.80
N MET A 17 13.76 -24.24 -3.39
CA MET A 17 13.99 -22.90 -2.83
C MET A 17 13.92 -22.87 -1.30
N LEU A 18 13.47 -23.96 -0.66
CA LEU A 18 13.24 -24.00 0.79
C LEU A 18 14.49 -23.64 1.60
N VAL A 19 15.66 -24.13 1.21
CA VAL A 19 16.91 -23.89 1.97
C VAL A 19 17.23 -22.38 2.01
N GLU A 20 17.00 -21.67 0.91
CA GLU A 20 17.25 -20.23 0.81
C GLU A 20 16.22 -19.45 1.63
N TYR A 21 14.92 -19.78 1.53
CA TYR A 21 13.87 -19.16 2.33
C TYR A 21 14.02 -19.41 3.84
N LEU A 22 14.51 -20.56 4.23
CA LEU A 22 14.81 -20.89 5.62
C LEU A 22 16.16 -20.36 6.11
N MET A 23 16.90 -19.62 5.25
CA MET A 23 18.23 -19.10 5.58
C MET A 23 19.19 -20.19 6.10
N GLY A 24 19.13 -21.39 5.51
CA GLY A 24 19.92 -22.54 5.97
C GLY A 24 19.43 -23.16 7.29
N GLY A 25 18.25 -22.79 7.78
CA GLY A 25 17.68 -23.26 9.04
C GLY A 25 17.64 -22.21 10.16
N ASP A 26 18.10 -20.98 9.88
CA ASP A 26 18.07 -19.87 10.86
C ASP A 26 16.71 -19.14 10.92
N ALA A 27 15.81 -19.44 9.96
CA ALA A 27 14.45 -18.92 9.94
C ALA A 27 13.41 -20.05 9.94
N TYR A 28 12.24 -19.80 10.46
CA TYR A 28 11.10 -20.72 10.33
C TYR A 28 10.13 -20.21 9.25
N LEU A 29 9.36 -21.13 8.67
CA LEU A 29 8.41 -20.84 7.62
C LEU A 29 6.99 -20.87 8.18
N GLU A 30 6.26 -19.78 7.96
CA GLU A 30 4.84 -19.68 8.24
C GLU A 30 4.09 -19.28 6.95
N TYR A 31 3.03 -20.02 6.64
CA TYR A 31 2.14 -19.70 5.53
C TYR A 31 0.92 -18.94 6.05
N SER A 32 0.81 -17.66 5.67
CA SER A 32 -0.32 -16.81 6.05
C SER A 32 -0.87 -16.12 4.81
N TYR A 33 -2.05 -16.55 4.38
CA TYR A 33 -2.75 -15.98 3.23
C TYR A 33 -3.99 -15.23 3.68
N LEU A 34 -4.10 -13.97 3.25
CA LEU A 34 -5.28 -13.14 3.39
C LEU A 34 -5.88 -13.01 1.99
N ASN A 35 -7.03 -13.57 1.74
CA ASN A 35 -7.65 -13.54 0.42
C ASN A 35 -8.45 -12.25 0.22
N ASP A 36 -7.76 -11.11 0.19
CA ASP A 36 -8.35 -9.77 0.08
C ASP A 36 -9.09 -9.51 -1.24
N CYS A 37 -8.95 -10.43 -2.22
CA CYS A 37 -9.72 -10.39 -3.46
C CYS A 37 -11.15 -10.89 -3.31
N SER A 38 -11.57 -11.38 -2.14
CA SER A 38 -12.98 -11.70 -1.91
C SER A 38 -13.82 -10.42 -1.91
N VAL A 39 -15.00 -10.48 -2.50
CA VAL A 39 -15.93 -9.33 -2.54
C VAL A 39 -16.26 -8.81 -1.14
N GLU A 40 -16.32 -9.70 -0.16
CA GLU A 40 -16.59 -9.39 1.24
C GLU A 40 -15.47 -8.55 1.87
N ILE A 41 -14.22 -8.96 1.68
CA ILE A 41 -13.04 -8.24 2.19
C ILE A 41 -12.87 -6.90 1.46
N GLN A 42 -13.07 -6.88 0.13
CA GLN A 42 -13.02 -5.63 -0.65
C GLN A 42 -14.05 -4.61 -0.16
N ASN A 43 -15.26 -5.03 0.18
CA ASN A 43 -16.28 -4.15 0.73
C ASN A 43 -15.86 -3.60 2.10
N THR A 44 -15.39 -4.46 3.00
CA THR A 44 -14.93 -4.07 4.34
C THR A 44 -13.75 -3.11 4.29
N VAL A 45 -12.77 -3.38 3.42
CA VAL A 45 -11.61 -2.49 3.25
C VAL A 45 -12.02 -1.15 2.63
N ASN A 46 -12.97 -1.14 1.68
CA ASN A 46 -13.46 0.09 1.08
C ASN A 46 -14.25 0.97 2.06
N GLU A 47 -14.91 0.40 3.06
CA GLU A 47 -15.58 1.17 4.13
C GLU A 47 -14.63 2.11 4.89
N GLY A 48 -13.33 1.77 4.97
CA GLY A 48 -12.29 2.61 5.57
C GLY A 48 -11.89 3.83 4.72
N PHE A 49 -12.13 3.78 3.41
CA PHE A 49 -11.72 4.82 2.45
C PHE A 49 -12.84 5.81 2.19
N THR A 50 -13.16 6.59 3.21
CA THR A 50 -14.19 7.64 3.17
C THR A 50 -13.57 9.01 3.39
N LYS A 51 -14.30 10.05 2.94
CA LYS A 51 -13.90 11.44 3.21
C LYS A 51 -13.81 11.72 4.70
N ASP A 52 -14.73 11.20 5.50
CA ASP A 52 -14.77 11.45 6.96
C ASP A 52 -13.55 10.83 7.65
N ASN A 53 -13.18 9.61 7.28
CA ASN A 53 -11.96 8.96 7.79
C ASN A 53 -10.70 9.71 7.36
N PHE A 54 -10.66 10.17 6.13
CA PHE A 54 -9.55 10.98 5.63
C PHE A 54 -9.43 12.31 6.39
N ASP A 55 -10.52 13.02 6.57
CA ASP A 55 -10.54 14.29 7.32
C ASP A 55 -10.12 14.06 8.78
N SER A 56 -10.53 12.96 9.39
CA SER A 56 -10.06 12.53 10.72
C SER A 56 -8.55 12.27 10.73
N CYS A 57 -8.02 11.58 9.72
CA CYS A 57 -6.58 11.37 9.57
C CYS A 57 -5.83 12.72 9.49
N ILE A 58 -6.31 13.66 8.68
CA ILE A 58 -5.72 15.00 8.56
C ILE A 58 -5.61 15.69 9.94
N GLN A 59 -6.67 15.65 10.76
CA GLN A 59 -6.64 16.27 12.09
C GLN A 59 -5.61 15.60 13.02
N ARG A 60 -5.54 14.27 13.00
CA ARG A 60 -4.57 13.51 13.79
C ARG A 60 -3.13 13.77 13.33
N ILE A 61 -2.91 13.87 12.02
CA ILE A 61 -1.60 14.14 11.43
C ILE A 61 -1.10 15.54 11.80
N LYS A 62 -1.98 16.57 11.82
CA LYS A 62 -1.65 17.92 12.32
C LYS A 62 -1.12 17.91 13.76
N ASN A 63 -1.62 17.00 14.57
CA ASN A 63 -1.16 16.80 15.94
C ASN A 63 0.06 15.86 16.04
N LYS A 64 0.63 15.43 14.92
CA LYS A 64 1.71 14.42 14.85
C LYS A 64 1.41 13.12 15.59
N GLU A 65 0.13 12.73 15.60
CA GLU A 65 -0.28 11.44 16.15
C GLU A 65 0.25 10.30 15.30
N VAL A 66 0.34 9.11 15.91
CA VAL A 66 0.70 7.86 15.23
C VAL A 66 -0.53 7.00 15.04
N ASN A 67 -0.46 6.10 14.07
CA ASN A 67 -1.50 5.13 13.78
C ASN A 67 -0.95 3.71 14.00
N TYR A 68 -1.32 2.76 13.16
CA TYR A 68 -1.04 1.34 13.31
C TYR A 68 0.46 1.01 13.45
N TYR A 69 1.32 1.66 12.68
CA TYR A 69 2.75 1.35 12.66
C TYR A 69 3.61 2.13 13.68
N GLY A 70 3.00 2.96 14.52
CA GLY A 70 3.68 3.60 15.66
C GLY A 70 4.97 4.33 15.31
N ASN A 71 6.13 3.70 15.53
CA ASN A 71 7.42 4.33 15.26
C ASN A 71 7.65 4.61 13.78
N THR A 72 7.15 3.79 12.86
CA THR A 72 7.24 4.05 11.42
C THR A 72 6.57 5.37 11.05
N ASP A 73 5.45 5.69 11.69
CA ASP A 73 4.77 6.97 11.46
C ASP A 73 5.63 8.15 11.94
N LYS A 74 6.32 8.02 13.10
CA LYS A 74 7.26 9.04 13.58
C LYS A 74 8.41 9.26 12.59
N TRP A 75 9.01 8.17 12.10
CA TRP A 75 10.08 8.24 11.11
C TRP A 75 9.57 8.81 9.78
N MET A 76 8.31 8.57 9.44
CA MET A 76 7.70 9.16 8.24
C MET A 76 7.56 10.68 8.38
N TYR A 77 7.15 11.21 9.55
CA TYR A 77 7.15 12.65 9.80
C TYR A 77 8.55 13.25 9.64
N GLU A 78 9.58 12.63 10.25
CA GLU A 78 10.97 13.06 10.11
C GLU A 78 11.45 13.00 8.65
N ALA A 79 11.08 11.95 7.92
CA ALA A 79 11.42 11.79 6.51
C ALA A 79 10.79 12.90 5.65
N LEU A 80 9.52 13.24 5.88
CA LEU A 80 8.82 14.29 5.14
C LEU A 80 9.33 15.70 5.49
N GLU A 81 9.82 15.92 6.71
CA GLU A 81 10.52 17.15 7.06
C GLU A 81 11.86 17.27 6.31
N LYS A 82 12.61 16.18 6.22
CA LYS A 82 13.92 16.14 5.55
C LYS A 82 13.81 16.13 4.02
N TYR A 83 12.78 15.47 3.50
CA TYR A 83 12.51 15.30 2.06
C TYR A 83 11.08 15.78 1.75
N PRO A 84 10.84 17.09 1.67
CA PRO A 84 9.49 17.63 1.51
C PRO A 84 8.78 17.15 0.25
N VAL A 85 7.52 16.80 0.41
CA VAL A 85 6.61 16.41 -0.71
C VAL A 85 5.83 17.59 -1.28
N LYS A 86 6.02 18.78 -0.74
CA LYS A 86 5.31 19.99 -1.19
C LYS A 86 5.45 20.18 -2.70
N ASP A 87 4.31 20.40 -3.35
CA ASP A 87 4.17 20.61 -4.80
C ASP A 87 4.64 19.43 -5.68
N LYS A 88 4.82 18.23 -5.11
CA LYS A 88 5.27 17.02 -5.80
C LYS A 88 4.12 16.07 -6.12
N ASP A 89 4.30 15.32 -7.22
CA ASP A 89 3.46 14.19 -7.56
C ASP A 89 4.02 12.94 -6.84
N VAL A 90 3.26 12.44 -5.85
CA VAL A 90 3.67 11.35 -4.95
C VAL A 90 2.98 10.05 -5.33
N CYS A 91 3.71 8.94 -5.31
CA CYS A 91 3.18 7.59 -5.42
C CYS A 91 3.22 6.89 -4.06
N ILE A 92 2.17 6.15 -3.73
CA ILE A 92 2.14 5.24 -2.57
C ILE A 92 1.89 3.82 -3.08
N MET A 93 2.72 2.87 -2.63
CA MET A 93 2.59 1.46 -2.98
C MET A 93 1.83 0.73 -1.88
N GLY A 94 0.61 0.26 -2.22
CA GLY A 94 -0.30 -0.39 -1.28
C GLY A 94 -0.91 0.56 -0.25
N SER A 95 -2.18 0.37 0.06
CA SER A 95 -2.85 1.11 1.14
C SER A 95 -4.05 0.32 1.65
N THR A 96 -4.13 0.14 2.95
CA THR A 96 -5.28 -0.48 3.63
C THR A 96 -6.13 0.51 4.41
N TYR A 97 -5.65 1.75 4.57
CA TYR A 97 -6.34 2.85 5.23
C TYR A 97 -5.70 4.17 4.81
N PRO A 98 -6.44 5.28 4.59
CA PRO A 98 -5.94 6.51 3.95
C PRO A 98 -5.05 7.36 4.86
N TRP A 99 -4.20 6.74 5.68
CA TRP A 99 -3.31 7.41 6.62
C TRP A 99 -2.13 8.10 5.93
N TYR A 100 -1.44 7.38 5.07
CA TYR A 100 -0.26 7.94 4.37
C TYR A 100 -0.68 8.85 3.22
N GLU A 101 -1.84 8.62 2.61
CA GLU A 101 -2.46 9.56 1.67
C GLU A 101 -2.74 10.90 2.36
N ALA A 102 -3.37 10.86 3.53
CA ALA A 102 -3.63 12.05 4.33
C ALA A 102 -2.32 12.73 4.74
N MET A 103 -1.31 11.94 5.11
CA MET A 103 -0.01 12.47 5.53
C MET A 103 0.68 13.25 4.39
N VAL A 104 0.77 12.72 3.19
CA VAL A 104 1.40 13.43 2.07
C VAL A 104 0.59 14.63 1.61
N ILE A 105 -0.74 14.56 1.63
CA ILE A 105 -1.61 15.69 1.27
C ILE A 105 -1.49 16.81 2.30
N GLU A 106 -1.49 16.50 3.61
CA GLU A 106 -1.30 17.53 4.67
C GLU A 106 0.08 18.18 4.58
N HIS A 107 1.11 17.45 4.15
CA HIS A 107 2.45 18.01 3.90
C HIS A 107 2.58 18.71 2.54
N GLY A 108 1.47 18.94 1.84
CA GLY A 108 1.41 19.81 0.67
C GLY A 108 1.71 19.13 -0.66
N ALA A 109 1.60 17.80 -0.77
CA ALA A 109 1.72 17.12 -2.06
C ALA A 109 0.72 17.71 -3.08
N LYS A 110 1.16 17.83 -4.33
CA LYS A 110 0.34 18.29 -5.45
C LYS A 110 -0.70 17.24 -5.81
N SER A 111 -0.26 15.97 -5.87
CA SER A 111 -1.12 14.81 -6.10
C SER A 111 -0.58 13.58 -5.35
N CYS A 112 -1.46 12.64 -5.09
CA CYS A 112 -1.13 11.33 -4.53
C CYS A 112 -1.75 10.24 -5.41
N THR A 113 -0.92 9.39 -6.01
CA THR A 113 -1.38 8.19 -6.73
C THR A 113 -1.07 6.97 -5.89
N VAL A 114 -2.09 6.22 -5.55
CA VAL A 114 -1.95 4.97 -4.81
C VAL A 114 -2.06 3.80 -5.77
N ILE A 115 -1.07 2.92 -5.75
CA ILE A 115 -1.05 1.70 -6.55
C ILE A 115 -1.45 0.54 -5.65
N GLU A 116 -2.61 -0.05 -5.95
CA GLU A 116 -3.25 -1.03 -5.10
C GLU A 116 -3.88 -2.14 -5.95
N TYR A 117 -3.75 -3.39 -5.54
CA TYR A 117 -4.38 -4.52 -6.23
C TYR A 117 -5.91 -4.47 -6.16
N SER A 118 -6.45 -4.05 -5.02
CA SER A 118 -7.88 -3.88 -4.84
C SER A 118 -8.35 -2.60 -5.52
N LYS A 119 -9.39 -2.71 -6.34
CA LYS A 119 -10.00 -1.53 -6.97
C LYS A 119 -10.62 -0.61 -5.91
N ARG A 120 -10.26 0.67 -5.96
CA ARG A 120 -10.79 1.70 -5.06
C ARG A 120 -11.31 2.90 -5.82
N GLU A 121 -12.29 3.57 -5.25
CA GLU A 121 -12.79 4.84 -5.76
C GLU A 121 -12.14 6.00 -5.01
N SER A 122 -11.84 7.06 -5.73
CA SER A 122 -11.28 8.27 -5.11
C SER A 122 -12.38 9.02 -4.36
N PHE A 123 -12.07 9.43 -3.14
CA PHE A 123 -12.92 10.28 -2.29
C PHE A 123 -12.36 11.72 -2.15
N HIS A 124 -11.22 12.00 -2.79
CA HIS A 124 -10.54 13.29 -2.69
C HIS A 124 -9.90 13.68 -4.02
N GLU A 125 -10.05 14.95 -4.43
CA GLU A 125 -9.63 15.46 -5.75
C GLU A 125 -8.13 15.27 -6.10
N LYS A 126 -7.27 15.25 -5.07
CA LYS A 126 -5.82 15.07 -5.23
C LYS A 126 -5.37 13.62 -5.13
N ILE A 127 -6.27 12.66 -4.87
CA ILE A 127 -5.93 11.26 -4.69
C ILE A 127 -6.51 10.44 -5.83
N THR A 128 -5.68 9.60 -6.42
CA THR A 128 -6.07 8.65 -7.46
C THR A 128 -5.63 7.25 -7.05
N TYR A 129 -6.52 6.28 -7.16
CA TYR A 129 -6.20 4.86 -6.98
C TYR A 129 -6.11 4.18 -8.32
N LEU A 130 -5.02 3.46 -8.56
CA LEU A 130 -4.77 2.69 -9.77
C LEU A 130 -4.43 1.25 -9.41
N GLN A 131 -4.96 0.32 -10.19
CA GLN A 131 -4.47 -1.04 -10.16
C GLN A 131 -3.14 -1.15 -10.93
N PRO A 132 -2.23 -2.11 -10.61
CA PRO A 132 -0.92 -2.22 -11.26
C PRO A 132 -0.97 -2.22 -12.79
N HIS A 133 -2.00 -2.83 -13.39
CA HIS A 133 -2.17 -2.90 -14.84
C HIS A 133 -2.65 -1.58 -15.49
N GLU A 134 -3.12 -0.62 -14.70
CA GLU A 134 -3.57 0.70 -15.17
C GLU A 134 -2.44 1.72 -15.23
N ILE A 135 -1.26 1.37 -14.69
CA ILE A 135 -0.10 2.25 -14.69
C ILE A 135 0.48 2.33 -16.10
N THR A 136 0.40 3.49 -16.71
CA THR A 136 0.97 3.76 -18.02
C THR A 136 2.07 4.82 -17.90
N LYS A 137 3.33 4.44 -18.03
CA LYS A 137 4.50 5.35 -18.16
C LYS A 137 4.47 6.61 -17.28
N GLN A 138 3.82 6.54 -16.11
CA GLN A 138 3.77 7.65 -15.18
C GLN A 138 5.14 7.84 -14.52
N LYS A 139 5.46 9.10 -14.25
CA LYS A 139 6.64 9.46 -13.46
C LYS A 139 6.17 10.16 -12.21
N PHE A 140 6.75 9.80 -11.09
CA PHE A 140 6.50 10.41 -9.79
C PHE A 140 7.78 11.08 -9.28
N ASP A 141 7.61 12.17 -8.53
CA ASP A 141 8.72 12.86 -7.91
C ASP A 141 9.21 12.10 -6.66
N MET A 142 8.29 11.37 -6.01
CA MET A 142 8.59 10.58 -4.82
C MET A 142 7.69 9.34 -4.76
N CYS A 143 8.23 8.25 -4.25
CA CYS A 143 7.47 7.04 -3.98
C CYS A 143 7.62 6.66 -2.50
N LEU A 144 6.49 6.29 -1.87
CA LEU A 144 6.41 5.74 -0.52
C LEU A 144 5.96 4.29 -0.60
N SER A 145 6.60 3.42 0.18
CA SER A 145 6.17 2.04 0.37
C SER A 145 6.31 1.69 1.85
N ILE A 146 5.21 1.35 2.49
CA ILE A 146 5.18 0.98 3.90
C ILE A 146 4.51 -0.37 4.01
N SER A 147 5.28 -1.40 4.34
CA SER A 147 4.81 -2.78 4.50
C SER A 147 3.95 -3.25 3.30
N SER A 148 4.51 -3.12 2.09
CA SER A 148 3.84 -3.47 0.83
C SER A 148 4.71 -4.39 -0.03
N TYR A 149 5.88 -3.94 -0.48
CA TYR A 149 6.72 -4.69 -1.42
C TYR A 149 7.14 -6.08 -0.93
N GLU A 150 7.28 -6.27 0.37
CA GLU A 150 7.62 -7.56 0.97
C GLU A 150 6.53 -8.62 0.80
N HIS A 151 5.34 -8.21 0.37
CA HIS A 151 4.21 -9.11 0.13
C HIS A 151 3.94 -9.34 -1.36
N ASP A 152 4.48 -8.50 -2.24
CA ASP A 152 4.19 -8.54 -3.67
C ASP A 152 4.70 -9.84 -4.31
N GLY A 153 3.83 -10.50 -5.09
CA GLY A 153 4.15 -11.75 -5.76
C GLY A 153 4.13 -12.99 -4.88
N LEU A 154 3.74 -12.86 -3.60
CA LEU A 154 3.63 -13.98 -2.67
C LEU A 154 2.19 -14.51 -2.56
N GLY A 155 1.24 -13.90 -3.23
CA GLY A 155 -0.17 -14.30 -3.24
C GLY A 155 -0.90 -14.12 -1.90
N ARG A 156 -0.30 -13.42 -0.94
CA ARG A 156 -0.89 -13.25 0.40
C ARG A 156 -2.22 -12.52 0.36
N TYR A 157 -2.32 -11.51 -0.48
CA TYR A 157 -3.50 -10.67 -0.67
C TYR A 157 -4.25 -11.01 -1.97
N GLY A 158 -4.02 -12.18 -2.54
CA GLY A 158 -4.57 -12.59 -3.83
C GLY A 158 -3.86 -11.97 -5.03
N ASP A 159 -2.74 -11.33 -4.83
CA ASP A 159 -1.80 -10.84 -5.84
C ASP A 159 -1.22 -12.03 -6.65
N PRO A 160 -0.86 -11.82 -7.93
CA PRO A 160 -0.31 -12.86 -8.77
C PRO A 160 1.10 -13.28 -8.36
#